data_78f29690467e022927f11970bf1177aa
#
_entry.id   78f29690467e022927f11970bf1177aa
#
_cell.length_a   1.000
_cell.length_b   1.000
_cell.length_c   1.000
_cell.angle_alpha   90.00
_cell.angle_beta   90.00
_cell.angle_gamma   90.00
#
_symmetry.space_group_name_H-M   'P 1'
#
loop_
_entity.id
_entity.type
_entity.pdbx_description
1 polymer ?
#
loop_
_entity_poly.entity_id
_entity_poly.type
_entity_poly.pdbx_seq_one_letter_code
_entity_poly.pdbx_strand_id
1 'polypeptide(L)'
;MSGCIIIPFMEDFRDRILSGQKTATTRPKKYGNGGDLFSAFGHSFQLTKVDKVYLGDVCSVFYKQEGFNSQSEFVECWNKLHPRKNYHYDTPVYLHQFKRVV
;
A
#
# COMPACT_ATOMS: atom_id res chain seq x y z
N MET A 1 -0.45 15.05 -16.90
CA MET A 1 0.48 14.06 -17.43
C MET A 1 0.90 13.08 -16.35
N SER A 2 0.81 11.79 -16.63
CA SER A 2 1.24 10.77 -15.69
C SER A 2 2.76 10.75 -15.57
N GLY A 3 3.29 10.64 -14.36
CA GLY A 3 4.72 10.49 -14.12
C GLY A 3 5.09 9.04 -13.86
N CYS A 4 6.38 8.75 -13.92
CA CYS A 4 6.95 7.49 -13.44
C CYS A 4 7.53 7.73 -12.07
N ILE A 5 7.09 6.95 -11.09
CA ILE A 5 7.51 7.09 -9.69
C ILE A 5 8.12 5.78 -9.19
N ILE A 6 8.73 5.83 -8.02
CA ILE A 6 9.31 4.67 -7.37
C ILE A 6 8.56 4.43 -6.06
N ILE A 7 7.97 3.24 -5.95
CA ILE A 7 7.38 2.75 -4.70
C ILE A 7 8.10 1.45 -4.34
N PRO A 8 8.95 1.45 -3.32
CA PRO A 8 9.66 0.22 -2.93
C PRO A 8 8.70 -0.74 -2.22
N PHE A 9 8.83 -2.03 -2.53
CA PHE A 9 8.09 -3.10 -1.88
C PHE A 9 9.03 -4.17 -1.39
N MET A 10 8.70 -4.76 -0.25
CA MET A 10 9.42 -5.93 0.24
C MET A 10 9.12 -7.14 -0.63
N GLU A 11 10.11 -8.02 -0.80
CA GLU A 11 9.95 -9.26 -1.56
C GLU A 11 8.81 -10.12 -1.03
N ASP A 12 8.51 -10.03 0.26
CA ASP A 12 7.43 -10.78 0.91
C ASP A 12 6.05 -10.47 0.29
N PHE A 13 5.89 -9.31 -0.36
CA PHE A 13 4.64 -8.91 -1.00
C PHE A 13 4.55 -9.28 -2.47
N ARG A 14 5.59 -9.86 -3.04
CA ARG A 14 5.64 -10.15 -4.47
C ARG A 14 4.44 -10.95 -4.95
N ASP A 15 4.17 -12.10 -4.33
CA ASP A 15 3.08 -12.97 -4.76
C ASP A 15 1.71 -12.31 -4.59
N ARG A 16 1.53 -11.57 -3.51
CA ARG A 16 0.27 -10.87 -3.25
C ARG A 16 0.02 -9.76 -4.27
N ILE A 17 1.06 -9.06 -4.69
CA ILE A 17 0.95 -8.00 -5.69
C ILE A 17 0.70 -8.60 -7.07
N LEU A 18 1.45 -9.62 -7.46
CA LEU A 18 1.34 -10.22 -8.78
C LEU A 18 0.04 -11.00 -8.98
N SER A 19 -0.52 -11.56 -7.92
CA SER A 19 -1.80 -12.28 -7.98
C SER A 19 -3.01 -11.35 -7.95
N GLY A 20 -2.82 -10.07 -7.64
CA GLY A 20 -3.93 -9.13 -7.48
C GLY A 20 -4.55 -9.12 -6.08
N GLN A 21 -4.01 -9.89 -5.14
CA GLN A 21 -4.48 -9.88 -3.75
C GLN A 21 -4.19 -8.55 -3.08
N LYS A 22 -3.01 -7.96 -3.34
CA LYS A 22 -2.63 -6.65 -2.83
C LYS A 22 -2.78 -5.61 -3.93
N THR A 23 -3.73 -4.70 -3.74
CA THR A 23 -4.02 -3.60 -4.68
C THR A 23 -3.91 -2.23 -4.03
N ALA A 24 -3.37 -2.17 -2.82
CA ALA A 24 -3.15 -0.92 -2.10
C ALA A 24 -1.92 -1.03 -1.22
N THR A 25 -1.29 0.10 -0.96
CA THR A 25 -0.18 0.19 -0.03
C THR A 25 -0.27 1.48 0.76
N THR A 26 0.01 1.38 2.06
CA THR A 26 -0.07 2.51 2.98
C THR A 26 1.33 2.95 3.37
N ARG A 27 1.56 4.24 3.28
CA ARG A 27 2.87 4.83 3.55
C ARG A 27 2.71 6.09 4.42
N PRO A 28 3.71 6.39 5.27
CA PRO A 28 3.68 7.63 6.07
C PRO A 28 3.69 8.90 5.23
N LYS A 29 4.23 8.82 4.01
CA LYS A 29 4.27 9.97 3.10
C LYS A 29 3.69 9.60 1.73
N LYS A 30 3.36 10.61 0.95
CA LYS A 30 2.80 10.45 -0.38
C LYS A 30 3.91 10.20 -1.40
N TYR A 31 3.82 9.10 -2.14
CA TYR A 31 4.80 8.72 -3.17
C TYR A 31 4.42 9.16 -4.57
N GLY A 32 3.15 9.49 -4.80
CA GLY A 32 2.69 9.91 -6.12
C GLY A 32 1.23 10.28 -6.11
N ASN A 33 0.67 10.48 -7.31
CA ASN A 33 -0.72 10.87 -7.50
C ASN A 33 -1.45 9.86 -8.38
N GLY A 34 -2.78 9.90 -8.38
CA GLY A 34 -3.56 9.11 -9.31
C GLY A 34 -3.10 9.34 -10.74
N GLY A 35 -2.93 8.26 -11.49
CA GLY A 35 -2.41 8.28 -12.85
C GLY A 35 -0.92 7.99 -12.98
N ASP A 36 -0.15 8.14 -11.92
CA ASP A 36 1.29 7.89 -11.94
C ASP A 36 1.59 6.40 -12.12
N LEU A 37 2.66 6.11 -12.86
CA LEU A 37 3.09 4.74 -13.15
C LEU A 37 4.28 4.35 -12.27
N PHE A 38 4.32 3.08 -11.89
CA PHE A 38 5.47 2.52 -11.19
C PHE A 38 5.67 1.07 -11.58
N SER A 39 6.87 0.57 -11.34
CA SER A 39 7.21 -0.84 -11.60
C SER A 39 7.47 -1.55 -10.29
N ALA A 40 7.03 -2.80 -10.20
CA ALA A 40 7.33 -3.68 -9.08
C ALA A 40 7.47 -5.10 -9.60
N PHE A 41 8.55 -5.77 -9.20
CA PHE A 41 8.81 -7.17 -9.55
C PHE A 41 8.74 -7.45 -11.06
N GLY A 42 9.22 -6.50 -11.87
CA GLY A 42 9.25 -6.65 -13.33
C GLY A 42 7.95 -6.37 -14.05
N HIS A 43 6.94 -5.86 -13.35
CA HIS A 43 5.63 -5.55 -13.93
C HIS A 43 5.28 -4.08 -13.72
N SER A 44 4.42 -3.56 -14.59
CA SER A 44 3.99 -2.15 -14.55
C SER A 44 2.63 -2.02 -13.86
N PHE A 45 2.51 -0.96 -13.07
CA PHE A 45 1.29 -0.63 -12.32
C PHE A 45 1.00 0.86 -12.47
N GLN A 46 -0.25 1.22 -12.20
CA GLN A 46 -0.69 2.61 -12.19
C GLN A 46 -1.44 2.91 -10.91
N LEU A 47 -1.11 4.03 -10.26
CA LEU A 47 -1.89 4.52 -9.13
C LEU A 47 -3.26 4.97 -9.63
N THR A 48 -4.31 4.45 -9.03
CA THR A 48 -5.68 4.86 -9.36
C THR A 48 -6.16 5.97 -8.45
N LYS A 49 -5.72 5.95 -7.18
CA LYS A 49 -6.15 6.93 -6.19
C LYS A 49 -5.12 6.99 -5.05
N VAL A 50 -4.86 8.17 -4.55
CA VAL A 50 -4.00 8.39 -3.38
C VAL A 50 -4.73 9.31 -2.42
N ASP A 51 -5.04 8.84 -1.22
CA ASP A 51 -5.78 9.59 -0.21
C ASP A 51 -5.01 9.67 1.09
N LYS A 52 -5.13 10.81 1.76
CA LYS A 52 -4.69 10.94 3.13
C LYS A 52 -5.80 10.42 4.05
N VAL A 53 -5.50 9.40 4.83
CA VAL A 53 -6.47 8.73 5.70
C VAL A 53 -5.82 8.42 7.05
N TYR A 54 -6.61 7.94 8.00
CA TYR A 54 -6.08 7.44 9.26
C TYR A 54 -5.75 5.95 9.15
N LEU A 55 -4.71 5.54 9.86
CA LEU A 55 -4.27 4.13 9.85
C LEU A 55 -5.36 3.17 10.32
N GLY A 56 -6.20 3.61 11.26
CA GLY A 56 -7.34 2.81 11.72
C GLY A 56 -8.34 2.50 10.61
N ASP A 57 -8.56 3.45 9.70
CA ASP A 57 -9.46 3.24 8.56
C ASP A 57 -8.87 2.23 7.58
N VAL A 58 -7.56 2.29 7.36
CA VAL A 58 -6.88 1.30 6.52
C VAL A 58 -7.02 -0.09 7.11
N CYS A 59 -6.76 -0.22 8.41
CA CYS A 59 -6.85 -1.49 9.11
C CYS A 59 -8.28 -2.07 9.06
N SER A 60 -9.31 -1.25 9.30
CA SER A 60 -10.68 -1.74 9.39
C SER A 60 -11.36 -1.95 8.04
N VAL A 61 -11.05 -1.11 7.05
CA VAL A 61 -11.74 -1.10 5.76
C VAL A 61 -10.91 -1.68 4.63
N PHE A 62 -9.61 -1.42 4.61
CA PHE A 62 -8.74 -1.71 3.47
C PHE A 62 -7.74 -2.85 3.70
N TYR A 63 -7.83 -3.58 4.81
CA TYR A 63 -6.84 -4.63 5.10
C TYR A 63 -6.77 -5.70 4.00
N LYS A 64 -7.88 -6.00 3.34
CA LYS A 64 -7.91 -6.97 2.23
C LYS A 64 -7.17 -6.45 1.00
N GLN A 65 -7.40 -5.18 0.65
CA GLN A 65 -6.72 -4.54 -0.47
C GLN A 65 -5.22 -4.38 -0.20
N GLU A 66 -4.83 -4.28 1.08
CA GLU A 66 -3.43 -4.30 1.48
C GLU A 66 -2.79 -5.69 1.33
N GLY A 67 -3.60 -6.72 1.08
CA GLY A 67 -3.14 -8.07 0.85
C GLY A 67 -3.17 -8.98 2.08
N PHE A 68 -3.89 -8.57 3.13
CA PHE A 68 -3.95 -9.33 4.38
C PHE A 68 -5.28 -10.06 4.54
N ASN A 69 -5.24 -11.17 5.26
CA ASN A 69 -6.41 -11.99 5.52
C ASN A 69 -7.21 -11.53 6.73
N SER A 70 -6.60 -10.72 7.61
CA SER A 70 -7.23 -10.21 8.81
C SER A 70 -6.65 -8.86 9.20
N GLN A 71 -7.38 -8.13 10.04
CA GLN A 71 -6.90 -6.88 10.60
C GLN A 71 -5.67 -7.11 11.50
N SER A 72 -5.66 -8.20 12.25
CA SER A 72 -4.52 -8.56 13.10
C SER A 72 -3.24 -8.75 12.30
N GLU A 73 -3.34 -9.41 11.15
CA GLU A 73 -2.19 -9.61 10.25
C GLU A 73 -1.66 -8.28 9.75
N PHE A 74 -2.54 -7.34 9.42
CA PHE A 74 -2.14 -5.99 9.01
C PHE A 74 -1.38 -5.28 10.14
N VAL A 75 -1.90 -5.30 11.35
CA VAL A 75 -1.27 -4.65 12.51
C VAL A 75 0.09 -5.25 12.82
N GLU A 76 0.20 -6.56 12.79
CA GLU A 76 1.48 -7.25 13.01
C GLU A 76 2.53 -6.85 11.99
N CYS A 77 2.13 -6.80 10.72
CA CYS A 77 3.03 -6.38 9.65
C CYS A 77 3.45 -4.93 9.81
N TRP A 78 2.51 -4.05 10.12
CA TRP A 78 2.82 -2.64 10.36
C TRP A 78 3.84 -2.47 11.47
N ASN A 79 3.63 -3.13 12.60
CA ASN A 79 4.53 -3.05 13.75
C ASN A 79 5.93 -3.58 13.42
N LYS A 80 6.00 -4.63 12.62
CA LYS A 80 7.27 -5.21 12.18
C LYS A 80 8.04 -4.25 11.28
N LEU A 81 7.34 -3.53 10.40
CA LEU A 81 7.95 -2.57 9.49
C LEU A 81 8.28 -1.24 10.17
N HIS A 82 7.60 -0.91 11.25
CA HIS A 82 7.75 0.35 11.97
C HIS A 82 7.99 0.10 13.47
N PRO A 83 9.12 -0.52 13.83
CA PRO A 83 9.36 -0.94 15.23
C PRO A 83 9.45 0.22 16.23
N ARG A 84 9.76 1.43 15.75
CA ARG A 84 9.85 2.62 16.61
C ARG A 84 8.53 3.35 16.75
N LYS A 85 7.57 3.07 15.90
CA LYS A 85 6.27 3.72 15.88
C LYS A 85 5.20 2.68 15.56
N ASN A 86 4.81 1.94 16.60
CA ASN A 86 3.82 0.88 16.47
C ASN A 86 2.47 1.41 15.99
N TYR A 87 1.62 0.49 15.59
CA TYR A 87 0.28 0.81 15.12
C TYR A 87 -0.48 1.67 16.13
N HIS A 88 -1.08 2.74 15.62
CA HIS A 88 -2.01 3.57 16.35
C HIS A 88 -3.10 4.03 15.39
N TYR A 89 -4.36 3.87 15.78
CA TYR A 89 -5.48 4.07 14.86
C TYR A 89 -5.58 5.50 14.29
N ASP A 90 -5.12 6.51 15.01
CA ASP A 90 -5.23 7.91 14.59
C ASP A 90 -3.98 8.44 13.86
N THR A 91 -3.07 7.56 13.45
CA THR A 91 -1.89 7.96 12.69
C THR A 91 -2.30 8.36 11.26
N PRO A 92 -2.00 9.60 10.82
CA PRO A 92 -2.28 9.99 9.44
C PRO A 92 -1.29 9.32 8.49
N VAL A 93 -1.82 8.74 7.42
CA VAL A 93 -1.05 8.02 6.41
C VAL A 93 -1.61 8.29 5.02
N TYR A 94 -0.90 7.86 4.00
CA TYR A 94 -1.37 7.93 2.61
C TYR A 94 -1.66 6.53 2.09
N LEU A 95 -2.91 6.31 1.68
CA LEU A 95 -3.35 5.07 1.05
C LEU A 95 -3.20 5.20 -0.46
N HIS A 96 -2.32 4.38 -1.03
CA HIS A 96 -2.07 4.34 -2.47
C HIS A 96 -2.77 3.13 -3.05
N GLN A 97 -3.81 3.35 -3.84
CA GLN A 97 -4.50 2.28 -4.56
C GLN A 97 -3.95 2.18 -5.97
N PHE A 98 -3.76 0.95 -6.46
CA PHE A 98 -3.13 0.75 -7.76
C PHE A 98 -3.76 -0.42 -8.52
N LYS A 99 -3.50 -0.46 -9.81
CA LYS A 99 -3.90 -1.56 -10.70
C LYS A 99 -2.74 -1.94 -11.59
N ARG A 100 -2.76 -3.17 -12.08
CA ARG A 100 -1.77 -3.63 -13.04
C ARG A 100 -2.05 -3.01 -14.40
N VAL A 101 -0.99 -2.63 -15.09
CA VAL A 101 -1.06 -2.10 -16.45
C VAL A 101 -0.49 -3.16 -17.40
N VAL A 102 -1.25 -3.46 -18.43
CA VAL A 102 -0.86 -4.48 -19.41
C VAL A 102 -0.06 -3.84 -20.54
#